data_141496e5771192d07455db1bb1dd422c
#
_entry.id   141496e5771192d07455db1bb1dd422c
#
_cell.length_a   1.000
_cell.length_b   1.000
_cell.length_c   1.000
_cell.angle_alpha   90.00
_cell.angle_beta   90.00
_cell.angle_gamma   90.00
#
_symmetry.space_group_name_H-M   'P 1'
#
loop_
_entity.id
_entity.type
_entity.pdbx_description
1 polymer ?
#
loop_
_entity_poly.entity_id
_entity_poly.type
_entity_poly.pdbx_seq_one_letter_code
_entity_poly.pdbx_strand_id
1 'polypeptide(L)'
;ASLRQTILEQNVEMLLANKIQPNGLVLVDIDVTPMDNSKSKKEGVSRTYKGFDGYAPMMAYIGIEGYAINFELREGKQHCQKGTVEFLQETITLCHKLTDKPLLIRLDSGNDSIDNASICIMPMGNVSSFIVR
;
A
#
# COMPACT_ATOMS: atom_id res chain seq x y z
N ALA A 1 10.32 -12.82 -12.43
CA ALA A 1 9.44 -11.97 -11.62
C ALA A 1 8.24 -12.78 -11.11
N SER A 2 7.74 -12.47 -9.92
CA SER A 2 6.52 -13.09 -9.41
C SER A 2 5.31 -12.61 -10.22
N LEU A 3 4.20 -13.37 -10.15
CA LEU A 3 2.93 -12.96 -10.77
C LEU A 3 2.48 -11.60 -10.24
N ARG A 4 2.61 -11.37 -8.93
CA ARG A 4 2.27 -10.09 -8.31
C ARG A 4 3.08 -8.94 -8.92
N GLN A 5 4.39 -9.08 -9.07
CA GLN A 5 5.25 -8.06 -9.69
C GLN A 5 4.84 -7.78 -11.14
N THR A 6 4.56 -8.83 -11.91
CA THR A 6 4.09 -8.69 -13.29
C THR A 6 2.79 -7.89 -13.36
N ILE A 7 1.83 -8.19 -12.49
CA ILE A 7 0.56 -7.45 -12.41
C ILE A 7 0.80 -5.98 -12.08
N LEU A 8 1.67 -5.70 -11.10
CA LEU A 8 1.97 -4.33 -10.70
C LEU A 8 2.62 -3.53 -11.83
N GLU A 9 3.56 -4.14 -12.55
CA GLU A 9 4.21 -3.51 -13.70
C GLU A 9 3.23 -3.22 -14.83
N GLN A 10 2.37 -4.18 -15.16
CA GLN A 10 1.31 -3.99 -16.16
C GLN A 10 0.32 -2.89 -15.75
N ASN A 11 -0.01 -2.82 -14.46
CA ASN A 11 -0.86 -1.76 -13.94
C ASN A 11 -0.25 -0.37 -14.13
N VAL A 12 1.04 -0.21 -13.83
CA VAL A 12 1.76 1.05 -14.06
C VAL A 12 1.74 1.41 -15.55
N GLU A 13 2.02 0.46 -16.43
CA GLU A 13 1.98 0.69 -17.87
C GLU A 13 0.60 1.14 -18.34
N MET A 14 -0.45 0.51 -17.82
CA MET A 14 -1.84 0.87 -18.12
C MET A 14 -2.17 2.30 -17.67
N LEU A 15 -1.76 2.67 -16.46
CA LEU A 15 -1.99 4.01 -15.93
C LEU A 15 -1.26 5.06 -16.78
N LEU A 16 -0.01 4.80 -17.16
CA LEU A 16 0.74 5.69 -18.05
C LEU A 16 0.11 5.81 -19.43
N ALA A 17 -0.33 4.68 -20.01
CA ALA A 17 -0.97 4.66 -21.32
C ALA A 17 -2.28 5.47 -21.35
N ASN A 18 -2.99 5.51 -20.22
CA ASN A 18 -4.21 6.32 -20.07
C ASN A 18 -3.93 7.73 -19.56
N LYS A 19 -2.66 8.15 -19.55
CA LYS A 19 -2.23 9.48 -19.13
C LYS A 19 -2.61 9.81 -17.68
N ILE A 20 -2.63 8.81 -16.82
CA ILE A 20 -2.86 8.99 -15.40
C ILE A 20 -1.53 9.43 -14.78
N GLN A 21 -1.32 10.73 -14.72
CA GLN A 21 -0.10 11.35 -14.18
C GLN A 21 -0.50 12.39 -13.14
N PRO A 22 -0.40 12.03 -11.86
CA PRO A 22 -0.73 12.98 -10.80
C PRO A 22 0.17 14.22 -10.84
N ASN A 23 -0.40 15.38 -10.55
CA ASN A 23 0.27 16.67 -10.53
C ASN A 23 0.37 17.24 -9.11
N GLY A 24 1.38 18.07 -8.87
CA GLY A 24 1.58 18.75 -7.59
C GLY A 24 1.99 17.79 -6.48
N LEU A 25 1.52 18.06 -5.26
CA LEU A 25 1.70 17.14 -4.13
C LEU A 25 0.75 15.95 -4.31
N VAL A 26 1.30 14.77 -4.45
CA VAL A 26 0.55 13.56 -4.80
C VAL A 26 0.19 12.77 -3.55
N LEU A 27 -1.10 12.55 -3.32
CA LEU A 27 -1.58 11.74 -2.21
C LEU A 27 -1.34 10.25 -2.47
N VAL A 28 -0.85 9.55 -1.45
CA VAL A 28 -0.72 8.09 -1.46
C VAL A 28 -1.37 7.56 -0.19
N ASP A 29 -2.48 6.88 -0.33
CA ASP A 29 -3.22 6.30 0.78
C ASP A 29 -2.90 4.82 0.93
N ILE A 30 -2.52 4.42 2.14
CA ILE A 30 -2.25 3.03 2.50
C ILE A 30 -3.34 2.56 3.46
N ASP A 31 -3.94 1.43 3.15
CA ASP A 31 -5.04 0.88 3.94
C ASP A 31 -4.93 -0.64 4.07
N VAL A 32 -5.34 -1.15 5.22
CA VAL A 32 -5.52 -2.58 5.47
C VAL A 32 -7.02 -2.86 5.50
N THR A 33 -7.49 -3.70 4.60
CA THR A 33 -8.92 -3.99 4.46
C THR A 33 -9.20 -5.45 4.79
N PRO A 34 -9.62 -5.79 6.01
CA PRO A 34 -9.98 -7.16 6.34
C PRO A 34 -11.15 -7.66 5.49
N MET A 35 -10.99 -8.86 4.95
CA MET A 35 -12.00 -9.53 4.13
C MET A 35 -12.52 -10.76 4.85
N ASP A 36 -13.84 -10.87 5.02
CA ASP A 36 -14.47 -12.00 5.68
C ASP A 36 -14.44 -13.22 4.77
N ASN A 37 -13.68 -14.23 5.17
CA ASN A 37 -13.61 -15.53 4.55
C ASN A 37 -13.94 -16.65 5.54
N SER A 38 -14.78 -16.37 6.53
CA SER A 38 -15.12 -17.30 7.62
C SER A 38 -15.69 -18.64 7.11
N LYS A 39 -16.29 -18.63 5.93
CA LYS A 39 -16.86 -19.84 5.30
C LYS A 39 -15.85 -20.57 4.41
N SER A 40 -14.62 -20.09 4.33
CA SER A 40 -13.58 -20.66 3.48
C SER A 40 -12.51 -21.35 4.33
N LYS A 41 -11.95 -22.44 3.79
CA LYS A 41 -10.80 -23.13 4.35
C LYS A 41 -9.53 -22.88 3.54
N LYS A 42 -9.48 -21.78 2.80
CA LYS A 42 -8.32 -21.42 1.99
C LYS A 42 -7.11 -21.16 2.87
N GLU A 43 -5.94 -21.42 2.31
CA GLU A 43 -4.67 -21.13 2.98
C GLU A 43 -4.57 -19.64 3.34
N GLY A 44 -4.07 -19.35 4.53
CA GLY A 44 -3.90 -17.98 5.01
C GLY A 44 -5.14 -17.35 5.64
N VAL A 45 -6.31 -18.00 5.59
CA VAL A 45 -7.50 -17.52 6.29
C VAL A 45 -7.27 -17.69 7.80
N SER A 46 -7.32 -16.59 8.53
CA SER A 46 -7.08 -16.58 9.97
C SER A 46 -7.78 -15.37 10.60
N ARG A 47 -7.79 -15.33 11.93
CA ARG A 47 -8.51 -14.29 12.67
C ARG A 47 -7.96 -12.89 12.37
N THR A 48 -8.80 -12.01 11.87
CA THR A 48 -8.48 -10.60 11.62
C THR A 48 -8.68 -9.76 12.88
N TYR A 49 -8.17 -8.53 12.88
CA TYR A 49 -8.38 -7.60 13.98
C TYR A 49 -9.85 -7.19 14.17
N LYS A 50 -10.70 -7.39 13.17
CA LYS A 50 -12.14 -7.16 13.28
C LYS A 50 -12.92 -8.33 13.86
N GLY A 51 -12.23 -9.42 14.23
CA GLY A 51 -12.82 -10.54 14.94
C GLY A 51 -13.48 -11.60 14.07
N PHE A 52 -13.25 -11.62 12.79
CA PHE A 52 -13.70 -12.69 11.89
C PHE A 52 -12.51 -13.34 11.18
N ASP A 53 -12.70 -14.53 10.66
CA ASP A 53 -11.67 -15.24 9.92
C ASP A 53 -11.63 -14.78 8.46
N GLY A 54 -10.42 -14.46 7.98
CA GLY A 54 -10.26 -13.99 6.62
C GLY A 54 -8.85 -13.58 6.29
N TYR A 55 -8.73 -12.77 5.23
CA TYR A 55 -7.49 -12.11 4.84
C TYR A 55 -7.51 -10.65 5.27
N ALA A 56 -6.34 -10.05 5.37
CA ALA A 56 -6.18 -8.63 5.64
C ALA A 56 -5.23 -8.00 4.62
N PRO A 57 -5.65 -7.87 3.35
CA PRO A 57 -4.79 -7.29 2.32
C PRO A 57 -4.45 -5.85 2.64
N MET A 58 -3.21 -5.46 2.29
CA MET A 58 -2.75 -4.09 2.32
C MET A 58 -2.84 -3.53 0.90
N MET A 59 -3.42 -2.35 0.78
CA MET A 59 -3.63 -1.67 -0.49
C MET A 59 -3.00 -0.28 -0.45
N ALA A 60 -2.48 0.17 -1.58
CA ALA A 60 -2.04 1.54 -1.76
C ALA A 60 -2.75 2.17 -2.95
N TYR A 61 -3.19 3.40 -2.77
CA TYR A 61 -3.90 4.17 -3.78
C TYR A 61 -3.17 5.48 -4.03
N ILE A 62 -3.04 5.86 -5.30
CA ILE A 62 -2.37 7.10 -5.71
C ILE A 62 -3.36 8.11 -6.28
N GLY A 63 -3.15 9.38 -5.93
CA GLY A 63 -3.93 10.49 -6.46
C GLY A 63 -5.23 10.73 -5.72
N ILE A 64 -5.89 11.83 -6.05
CA ILE A 64 -7.19 12.20 -5.48
C ILE A 64 -8.26 11.21 -5.92
N GLU A 65 -8.16 10.70 -7.14
CA GLU A 65 -9.07 9.71 -7.71
C GLU A 65 -8.93 8.33 -7.08
N GLY A 66 -7.79 8.06 -6.41
CA GLY A 66 -7.57 6.80 -5.72
C GLY A 66 -7.31 5.60 -6.62
N TYR A 67 -6.46 5.74 -7.64
CA TYR A 67 -6.05 4.60 -8.44
C TYR A 67 -5.18 3.64 -7.64
N ALA A 68 -5.49 2.35 -7.68
CA ALA A 68 -4.68 1.34 -7.02
C ALA A 68 -3.28 1.28 -7.66
N ILE A 69 -2.24 1.36 -6.84
CA ILE A 69 -0.84 1.33 -7.28
C ILE A 69 -0.08 0.13 -6.73
N ASN A 70 -0.48 -0.39 -5.59
CA ASN A 70 0.16 -1.54 -4.97
C ASN A 70 -0.84 -2.33 -4.14
N PHE A 71 -0.57 -3.62 -3.97
CA PHE A 71 -1.35 -4.49 -3.09
C PHE A 71 -0.46 -5.61 -2.56
N GLU A 72 -0.81 -6.10 -1.39
CA GLU A 72 -0.20 -7.29 -0.80
C GLU A 72 -1.27 -8.07 -0.07
N LEU A 73 -1.47 -9.33 -0.47
CA LEU A 73 -2.39 -10.22 0.22
C LEU A 73 -1.73 -10.72 1.50
N ARG A 74 -2.35 -10.47 2.64
CA ARG A 74 -1.84 -10.86 3.96
C ARG A 74 -2.82 -11.78 4.65
N GLU A 75 -2.27 -12.70 5.46
CA GLU A 75 -3.08 -13.51 6.36
C GLU A 75 -3.81 -12.63 7.36
N GLY A 76 -5.03 -13.03 7.76
CA GLY A 76 -5.85 -12.25 8.67
C GLY A 76 -5.20 -11.98 10.02
N LYS A 77 -4.39 -12.92 10.51
CA LYS A 77 -3.66 -12.81 11.78
C LYS A 77 -2.39 -11.96 11.70
N GLN A 78 -1.93 -11.60 10.49
CA GLN A 78 -0.71 -10.83 10.34
C GLN A 78 -0.88 -9.44 10.94
N HIS A 79 0.03 -9.06 11.83
CA HIS A 79 0.01 -7.73 12.41
C HIS A 79 0.22 -6.67 11.34
N CYS A 80 -0.53 -5.57 11.42
CA CYS A 80 -0.51 -4.51 10.39
C CYS A 80 0.88 -3.88 10.17
N GLN A 81 1.76 -3.94 11.18
CA GLN A 81 3.12 -3.40 11.08
C GLN A 81 4.10 -4.30 10.35
N LYS A 82 3.82 -5.62 10.29
CA LYS A 82 4.75 -6.58 9.68
C LYS A 82 4.85 -6.34 8.18
N GLY A 83 6.06 -6.12 7.70
CA GLY A 83 6.31 -5.90 6.27
C GLY A 83 5.86 -4.52 5.76
N THR A 84 5.45 -3.61 6.65
CA THR A 84 4.95 -2.28 6.24
C THR A 84 6.03 -1.43 5.60
N VAL A 85 7.25 -1.45 6.13
CA VAL A 85 8.37 -0.67 5.56
C VAL A 85 8.66 -1.11 4.13
N GLU A 86 8.74 -2.41 3.89
CA GLU A 86 9.00 -2.99 2.57
C GLU A 86 7.87 -2.66 1.59
N PHE A 87 6.63 -2.74 2.03
CA PHE A 87 5.47 -2.38 1.23
C PHE A 87 5.48 -0.90 0.86
N LEU A 88 5.81 -0.03 1.80
CA LEU A 88 5.91 1.41 1.56
C LEU A 88 7.04 1.75 0.59
N GLN A 89 8.20 1.13 0.74
CA GLN A 89 9.34 1.33 -0.17
C GLN A 89 8.97 0.92 -1.60
N GLU A 90 8.33 -0.23 -1.76
CA GLU A 90 7.85 -0.70 -3.05
C GLU A 90 6.79 0.24 -3.64
N THR A 91 5.86 0.72 -2.80
CA THR A 91 4.83 1.67 -3.22
C THR A 91 5.44 2.97 -3.73
N ILE A 92 6.42 3.52 -3.02
CA ILE A 92 7.13 4.74 -3.44
C ILE A 92 7.81 4.52 -4.79
N THR A 93 8.48 3.39 -4.96
CA THR A 93 9.14 3.04 -6.22
C THR A 93 8.13 2.99 -7.37
N LEU A 94 6.97 2.37 -7.15
CA LEU A 94 5.90 2.29 -8.16
C LEU A 94 5.32 3.68 -8.48
N CYS A 95 5.11 4.51 -7.47
CA CYS A 95 4.62 5.87 -7.66
C CYS A 95 5.58 6.70 -8.50
N HIS A 96 6.89 6.55 -8.31
CA HIS A 96 7.90 7.28 -9.07
C HIS A 96 8.04 6.82 -10.52
N LYS A 97 7.41 5.72 -10.90
CA LYS A 97 7.23 5.37 -12.32
C LYS A 97 6.14 6.19 -12.99
N LEU A 98 5.22 6.77 -12.22
CA LEU A 98 4.12 7.60 -12.71
C LEU A 98 4.41 9.09 -12.61
N THR A 99 5.12 9.52 -11.58
CA THR A 99 5.35 10.93 -11.30
C THR A 99 6.66 11.14 -10.56
N ASP A 100 7.32 12.27 -10.82
CA ASP A 100 8.47 12.74 -10.07
C ASP A 100 8.10 13.74 -8.95
N LYS A 101 6.81 13.99 -8.79
CA LYS A 101 6.30 14.96 -7.81
C LYS A 101 6.41 14.44 -6.39
N PRO A 102 6.46 15.34 -5.38
CA PRO A 102 6.49 14.93 -3.98
C PRO A 102 5.26 14.11 -3.59
N LEU A 103 5.49 13.08 -2.78
CA LEU A 103 4.43 12.21 -2.28
C LEU A 103 4.04 12.60 -0.86
N LEU A 104 2.74 12.66 -0.59
CA LEU A 104 2.18 12.75 0.74
C LEU A 104 1.57 11.39 1.09
N ILE A 105 2.22 10.66 1.98
CA ILE A 105 1.79 9.32 2.38
C ILE A 105 0.90 9.42 3.62
N ARG A 106 -0.27 8.80 3.55
CA ARG A 106 -1.21 8.71 4.66
C ARG A 106 -1.37 7.26 5.09
N LEU A 107 -1.22 7.00 6.38
CA LEU A 107 -1.37 5.69 7.00
C LEU A 107 -2.37 5.75 8.14
N ASP A 108 -2.99 4.62 8.43
CA ASP A 108 -3.84 4.48 9.61
C ASP A 108 -3.00 4.41 10.89
N SER A 109 -3.48 5.06 11.95
CA SER A 109 -2.81 5.16 13.24
C SER A 109 -2.70 3.85 14.03
N GLY A 110 -3.34 2.78 13.59
CA GLY A 110 -3.18 1.46 14.20
C GLY A 110 -1.77 0.87 14.07
N ASN A 111 -0.84 1.62 13.51
CA ASN A 111 0.51 1.18 13.21
C ASN A 111 1.53 1.91 14.08
N ASP A 112 1.92 1.30 15.21
CA ASP A 112 2.85 1.91 16.17
C ASP A 112 4.28 2.05 15.65
N SER A 113 4.62 1.42 14.52
CA SER A 113 5.95 1.51 13.92
C SER A 113 6.09 2.62 12.89
N ILE A 114 5.12 3.53 12.80
CA ILE A 114 5.10 4.60 11.79
C ILE A 114 6.30 5.52 11.89
N ASP A 115 6.73 5.88 13.10
CA ASP A 115 7.90 6.72 13.30
C ASP A 115 9.15 6.05 12.72
N ASN A 116 9.30 4.74 12.93
CA ASN A 116 10.41 3.98 12.35
C ASN A 116 10.28 3.86 10.84
N ALA A 117 9.06 3.68 10.34
CA ALA A 117 8.81 3.65 8.90
C ALA A 117 9.14 4.98 8.24
N SER A 118 8.77 6.10 8.84
CA SER A 118 9.07 7.43 8.29
C SER A 118 10.58 7.69 8.22
N ILE A 119 11.35 7.27 9.23
CA ILE A 119 12.83 7.38 9.23
C ILE A 119 13.43 6.59 8.05
N CYS A 120 12.86 5.42 7.72
CA CYS A 120 13.36 4.60 6.62
C CYS A 120 12.94 5.12 5.25
N ILE A 121 11.80 5.78 5.14
CA ILE A 121 11.16 6.15 3.88
C ILE A 121 11.52 7.58 3.45
N MET A 122 11.57 8.53 4.37
CA MET A 122 11.88 9.93 4.05
C MET A 122 13.18 10.12 3.29
N PRO A 123 14.27 9.36 3.59
CA PRO A 123 15.51 9.46 2.82
C PRO A 123 15.41 8.95 1.38
N MET A 124 14.33 8.26 1.00
CA MET A 124 14.15 7.74 -0.37
C MET A 124 13.87 8.85 -1.39
N GLY A 125 13.78 10.09 -0.97
CA GLY A 125 13.57 11.25 -1.83
C GLY A 125 12.13 11.41 -2.29
N ASN A 126 11.74 12.65 -2.58
CA ASN A 126 10.40 13.04 -3.05
C ASN A 126 9.23 12.57 -2.18
N VAL A 127 9.47 12.29 -0.91
CA VAL A 127 8.41 12.13 0.09
C VAL A 127 8.38 13.40 0.92
N SER A 128 7.37 14.24 0.71
CA SER A 128 7.28 15.55 1.38
C SER A 128 6.79 15.44 2.80
N SER A 129 5.93 14.47 3.07
CA SER A 129 5.21 14.41 4.33
C SER A 129 4.66 13.02 4.57
N PHE A 130 4.39 12.73 5.84
CA PHE A 130 3.90 11.46 6.30
C PHE A 130 2.83 11.72 7.35
N ILE A 131 1.59 11.31 7.09
CA ILE A 131 0.45 11.55 7.99
C ILE A 131 -0.07 10.22 8.52
N VAL A 132 -0.29 10.20 9.82
CA VAL A 132 -0.93 9.09 10.53
C VAL A 132 -2.35 9.53 10.90
N ARG A 133 -3.31 8.73 10.55
CA ARG A 133 -4.72 8.95 10.90
C ARG A 133 -5.14 8.10 12.08
#